data_6016066e1f048154e26bc89785519412
#
_entry.id   6016066e1f048154e26bc89785519412
#
_cell.length_a   1.000
_cell.length_b   1.000
_cell.length_c   1.000
_cell.angle_alpha   90.00
_cell.angle_beta   90.00
_cell.angle_gamma   90.00
#
_symmetry.space_group_name_H-M   'P 1'
#
loop_
_entity.id
_entity.type
_entity.pdbx_description
1 polymer ?
#
loop_
_entity_poly.entity_id
_entity_poly.type
_entity_poly.pdbx_seq_one_letter_code
_entity_poly.pdbx_strand_id
1 'polypeptide(L)'
;VAGGVTLGRKLGDRKTVTLPYLRVANVKRGEIDLAVIKDVSIAEDEIERYALRENDLLMTEGGDWDKVGRAAIWRGEIPVCLHQNHVFRARMRSSELTPFWFEHYFNSPVGRGYFESASKQTTNLASINMRQVRSCPIPIPPLAEQRRIVAKVEQLMALVDALETQLAASRATAANFLAALVAELTTQA
;
A
#
# COMPACT_ATOMS: atom_id res chain seq x y z
N VAL A 1 -14.32 7.97 0.15
CA VAL A 1 -12.90 8.36 0.17
C VAL A 1 -12.73 9.54 1.09
N ALA A 2 -11.74 9.50 2.00
CA ALA A 2 -11.41 10.53 2.97
C ALA A 2 -9.89 10.74 3.04
N GLY A 3 -9.48 11.98 3.37
CA GLY A 3 -8.10 12.29 3.73
C GLY A 3 -7.86 12.09 5.22
N GLY A 4 -6.60 11.94 5.61
CA GLY A 4 -6.18 11.74 6.99
C GLY A 4 -5.77 13.03 7.71
N VAL A 5 -4.93 12.86 8.73
CA VAL A 5 -4.47 13.94 9.60
C VAL A 5 -3.53 14.88 8.85
N THR A 6 -3.79 16.18 8.91
CA THR A 6 -2.86 17.20 8.47
C THR A 6 -1.87 17.50 9.60
N LEU A 7 -0.59 17.40 9.31
CA LEU A 7 0.47 17.64 10.30
C LEU A 7 0.64 19.14 10.59
N GLY A 8 1.20 19.45 11.76
CA GLY A 8 1.51 20.83 12.15
C GLY A 8 0.30 21.71 12.47
N ARG A 9 -0.89 21.12 12.68
CA ARG A 9 -2.08 21.87 13.13
C ARG A 9 -1.93 22.34 14.57
N LYS A 10 -2.41 23.54 14.86
CA LYS A 10 -2.60 24.00 16.23
C LYS A 10 -3.83 23.32 16.83
N LEU A 11 -3.68 22.64 17.95
CA LEU A 11 -4.76 21.91 18.61
C LEU A 11 -5.47 22.73 19.70
N GLY A 12 -4.89 23.91 20.06
CA GLY A 12 -5.43 24.78 21.11
C GLY A 12 -5.45 24.06 22.48
N ASP A 13 -6.46 24.37 23.28
CA ASP A 13 -6.65 23.80 24.62
C ASP A 13 -7.41 22.44 24.62
N ARG A 14 -7.55 21.82 23.44
CA ARG A 14 -8.24 20.54 23.29
C ARG A 14 -7.43 19.41 23.95
N LYS A 15 -8.11 18.48 24.58
CA LYS A 15 -7.49 17.27 25.09
C LYS A 15 -6.87 16.49 23.93
N THR A 16 -5.59 16.16 24.03
CA THR A 16 -4.83 15.52 22.95
C THR A 16 -4.36 14.14 23.30
N VAL A 17 -4.19 13.32 22.28
CA VAL A 17 -3.61 11.98 22.35
C VAL A 17 -2.56 11.83 21.23
N THR A 18 -1.51 11.10 21.52
CA THR A 18 -0.47 10.77 20.56
C THR A 18 -0.66 9.33 20.09
N LEU A 19 -0.81 9.12 18.80
CA LEU A 19 -1.14 7.83 18.18
C LEU A 19 -0.26 7.56 16.94
N PRO A 20 0.01 6.28 16.64
CA PRO A 20 0.72 5.90 15.43
C PRO A 20 -0.08 6.28 14.18
N TYR A 21 0.63 6.64 13.10
CA TYR A 21 -0.01 6.97 11.84
C TYR A 21 0.80 6.52 10.64
N LEU A 22 0.10 6.15 9.57
CA LEU A 22 0.67 5.78 8.29
C LEU A 22 0.94 7.02 7.43
N ARG A 23 2.12 7.07 6.85
CA ARG A 23 2.56 8.07 5.87
C ARG A 23 2.56 7.46 4.46
N VAL A 24 2.76 8.28 3.44
CA VAL A 24 2.93 7.83 2.04
C VAL A 24 4.01 6.73 1.94
N ALA A 25 5.10 6.84 2.72
CA ALA A 25 6.19 5.87 2.72
C ALA A 25 5.77 4.46 3.18
N ASN A 26 4.73 4.38 4.01
CA ASN A 26 4.24 3.12 4.55
C ASN A 26 3.31 2.37 3.58
N VAL A 27 2.70 3.05 2.60
CA VAL A 27 1.78 2.42 1.64
C VAL A 27 2.56 2.04 0.37
N LYS A 28 2.74 0.75 0.17
CA LYS A 28 3.33 0.16 -1.03
C LYS A 28 2.22 -0.37 -1.95
N ARG A 29 2.56 -1.06 -3.02
CA ARG A 29 1.56 -1.74 -3.86
C ARG A 29 1.22 -3.09 -3.26
N GLY A 30 0.00 -3.24 -2.75
CA GLY A 30 -0.47 -4.48 -2.13
C GLY A 30 0.06 -4.75 -0.73
N GLU A 31 0.81 -3.80 -0.13
CA GLU A 31 1.48 -4.02 1.15
C GLU A 31 1.50 -2.74 1.99
N ILE A 32 1.38 -2.90 3.30
CA ILE A 32 1.63 -1.85 4.30
C ILE A 32 2.97 -2.13 4.98
N ASP A 33 3.94 -1.27 4.76
CA ASP A 33 5.27 -1.34 5.37
C ASP A 33 5.25 -0.70 6.76
N LEU A 34 5.36 -1.52 7.79
CA LEU A 34 5.33 -1.12 9.20
C LEU A 34 6.73 -0.98 9.83
N ALA A 35 7.81 -1.14 9.06
CA ALA A 35 9.18 -1.09 9.59
C ALA A 35 9.49 0.24 10.29
N VAL A 36 8.92 1.35 9.81
CA VAL A 36 9.11 2.68 10.41
C VAL A 36 7.76 3.39 10.56
N ILE A 37 7.15 3.26 11.72
CA ILE A 37 5.94 3.99 12.10
C ILE A 37 6.32 5.25 12.89
N LYS A 38 5.60 6.33 12.66
CA LYS A 38 5.71 7.59 13.42
C LYS A 38 4.40 7.86 14.14
N ASP A 39 4.50 8.69 15.16
CA ASP A 39 3.36 9.14 15.94
C ASP A 39 2.95 10.56 15.57
N VAL A 40 1.68 10.88 15.81
CA VAL A 40 1.09 12.21 15.64
C VAL A 40 0.15 12.52 16.77
N SER A 41 0.19 13.76 17.28
CA SER A 41 -0.77 14.24 18.27
C SER A 41 -2.00 14.80 17.56
N ILE A 42 -3.17 14.36 17.99
CA ILE A 42 -4.49 14.83 17.54
C ILE A 42 -5.37 15.12 18.74
N ALA A 43 -6.48 15.83 18.55
CA ALA A 43 -7.49 15.93 19.59
C ALA A 43 -8.25 14.61 19.74
N GLU A 44 -8.58 14.22 20.98
CA GLU A 44 -9.22 12.93 21.27
C GLU A 44 -10.55 12.75 20.53
N ASP A 45 -11.32 13.79 20.36
CA ASP A 45 -12.59 13.79 19.64
C ASP A 45 -12.45 13.59 18.10
N GLU A 46 -11.22 13.62 17.57
CA GLU A 46 -10.93 13.36 16.17
C GLU A 46 -10.51 11.91 15.89
N ILE A 47 -10.29 11.09 16.91
CA ILE A 47 -9.80 9.70 16.73
C ILE A 47 -10.71 8.93 15.76
N GLU A 48 -12.02 8.91 16.00
CA GLU A 48 -12.95 8.16 15.17
C GLU A 48 -12.93 8.61 13.69
N ARG A 49 -12.70 9.87 13.45
CA ARG A 49 -12.62 10.43 12.10
C ARG A 49 -11.42 9.90 11.32
N TYR A 50 -10.28 9.76 11.96
CA TYR A 50 -9.01 9.44 11.31
C TYR A 50 -8.53 8.01 11.53
N ALA A 51 -9.11 7.28 12.48
CA ALA A 51 -8.75 5.90 12.75
C ALA A 51 -9.05 5.00 11.54
N LEU A 52 -8.08 4.17 11.24
CA LEU A 52 -8.20 3.10 10.27
C LEU A 52 -9.02 1.97 10.88
N ARG A 53 -9.76 1.28 10.02
CA ARG A 53 -10.50 0.06 10.34
C ARG A 53 -10.06 -1.05 9.40
N GLU A 54 -10.12 -2.26 9.86
CA GLU A 54 -9.85 -3.41 9.02
C GLU A 54 -10.63 -3.33 7.69
N ASN A 55 -9.97 -3.71 6.61
CA ASN A 55 -10.47 -3.62 5.23
C ASN A 55 -10.61 -2.18 4.67
N ASP A 56 -10.05 -1.17 5.32
CA ASP A 56 -9.87 0.13 4.68
C ASP A 56 -8.83 0.01 3.56
N LEU A 57 -9.19 0.49 2.38
CA LEU A 57 -8.26 0.61 1.25
C LEU A 57 -7.52 1.95 1.36
N LEU A 58 -6.21 1.88 1.46
CA LEU A 58 -5.34 3.05 1.52
C LEU A 58 -4.71 3.32 0.17
N MET A 59 -4.59 4.60 -0.19
CA MET A 59 -4.02 5.02 -1.46
C MET A 59 -3.10 6.22 -1.27
N THR A 60 -1.96 6.22 -1.95
CA THR A 60 -1.03 7.36 -1.92
C THR A 60 -1.53 8.49 -2.83
N GLU A 61 -1.54 9.73 -2.32
CA GLU A 61 -1.83 10.94 -3.10
C GLU A 61 -0.76 11.18 -4.16
N GLY A 62 0.51 10.97 -3.81
CA GLY A 62 1.59 11.30 -4.72
C GLY A 62 2.97 10.87 -4.22
N GLY A 63 3.97 11.35 -4.92
CA GLY A 63 5.37 11.04 -4.74
C GLY A 63 6.07 11.10 -6.10
N ASP A 64 7.11 10.29 -6.32
CA ASP A 64 7.62 10.05 -7.65
C ASP A 64 6.48 9.53 -8.53
N TRP A 65 6.53 9.80 -9.81
CA TRP A 65 5.41 9.53 -10.72
C TRP A 65 4.94 8.05 -10.71
N ASP A 66 5.84 7.10 -10.46
CA ASP A 66 5.54 5.67 -10.32
C ASP A 66 4.84 5.31 -8.99
N LYS A 67 4.79 6.24 -8.04
CA LYS A 67 4.23 6.05 -6.69
C LYS A 67 2.80 6.57 -6.54
N VAL A 68 2.28 7.25 -7.54
CA VAL A 68 0.91 7.77 -7.54
C VAL A 68 -0.10 6.64 -7.52
N GLY A 69 -1.11 6.75 -6.64
CA GLY A 69 -2.23 5.80 -6.59
C GLY A 69 -1.85 4.39 -6.14
N ARG A 70 -0.70 4.19 -5.48
CA ARG A 70 -0.42 2.89 -4.84
C ARG A 70 -1.54 2.57 -3.87
N ALA A 71 -2.04 1.35 -3.94
CA ALA A 71 -3.14 0.90 -3.11
C ALA A 71 -2.73 -0.30 -2.26
N ALA A 72 -3.15 -0.31 -0.99
CA ALA A 72 -2.97 -1.43 -0.07
C ALA A 72 -4.12 -1.50 0.94
N ILE A 73 -4.45 -2.72 1.37
CA ILE A 73 -5.50 -2.95 2.38
C ILE A 73 -4.90 -2.88 3.78
N TRP A 74 -5.53 -2.11 4.65
CA TRP A 74 -5.28 -2.14 6.08
C TRP A 74 -5.93 -3.37 6.70
N ARG A 75 -5.15 -4.23 7.35
CA ARG A 75 -5.60 -5.49 7.95
C ARG A 75 -5.79 -5.41 9.46
N GLY A 76 -5.66 -4.20 10.06
CA GLY A 76 -5.78 -4.03 11.52
C GLY A 76 -4.50 -4.30 12.29
N GLU A 77 -3.34 -4.19 11.67
CA GLU A 77 -2.03 -4.55 12.23
C GLU A 77 -1.67 -3.77 13.51
N ILE A 78 -2.22 -2.57 13.66
CA ILE A 78 -2.08 -1.74 14.88
C ILE A 78 -3.49 -1.38 15.36
N PRO A 79 -3.85 -1.64 16.63
CA PRO A 79 -5.23 -1.51 17.13
C PRO A 79 -5.86 -0.14 16.91
N VAL A 80 -5.09 0.94 17.10
CA VAL A 80 -5.52 2.31 16.79
C VAL A 80 -4.43 2.98 15.97
N CYS A 81 -4.61 3.04 14.68
CA CYS A 81 -3.69 3.67 13.75
C CYS A 81 -4.41 4.72 12.92
N LEU A 82 -3.76 5.85 12.71
CA LEU A 82 -4.25 6.94 11.89
C LEU A 82 -3.58 6.93 10.52
N HIS A 83 -3.98 7.84 9.63
CA HIS A 83 -3.30 8.04 8.35
C HIS A 83 -3.08 9.53 8.06
N GLN A 84 -2.00 9.84 7.35
CA GLN A 84 -1.66 11.19 6.93
C GLN A 84 -2.65 11.69 5.86
N ASN A 85 -2.84 13.00 5.74
CA ASN A 85 -3.69 13.62 4.72
C ASN A 85 -3.30 13.24 3.27
N HIS A 86 -2.03 12.94 3.02
CA HIS A 86 -1.50 12.46 1.73
C HIS A 86 -1.67 10.93 1.51
N VAL A 87 -2.35 10.26 2.42
CA VAL A 87 -2.81 8.88 2.28
C VAL A 87 -4.33 8.90 2.31
N PHE A 88 -4.95 8.67 1.16
CA PHE A 88 -6.41 8.59 1.08
C PHE A 88 -6.89 7.25 1.61
N ARG A 89 -7.99 7.26 2.33
CA ARG A 89 -8.69 6.09 2.81
C ARG A 89 -10.02 5.94 2.06
N ALA A 90 -10.25 4.78 1.45
CA ALA A 90 -11.53 4.38 0.90
C ALA A 90 -12.13 3.26 1.74
N ARG A 91 -13.37 3.42 2.19
CA ARG A 91 -14.13 2.43 2.96
C ARG A 91 -15.35 2.01 2.17
N MET A 92 -15.48 0.72 1.92
CA MET A 92 -16.64 0.18 1.22
C MET A 92 -17.90 0.32 2.08
N ARG A 93 -19.02 0.68 1.46
CA ARG A 93 -20.32 0.84 2.14
C ARG A 93 -21.33 -0.23 1.74
N SER A 94 -21.03 -1.01 0.70
CA SER A 94 -21.87 -2.06 0.19
C SER A 94 -21.21 -3.42 0.42
N SER A 95 -21.99 -4.41 0.81
CA SER A 95 -21.58 -5.81 0.89
C SER A 95 -21.35 -6.46 -0.48
N GLU A 96 -21.79 -5.80 -1.57
CA GLU A 96 -21.56 -6.20 -2.95
C GLU A 96 -20.14 -5.89 -3.45
N LEU A 97 -19.31 -5.20 -2.63
CA LEU A 97 -17.99 -4.75 -2.99
C LEU A 97 -16.95 -5.36 -2.04
N THR A 98 -15.92 -5.97 -2.59
CA THR A 98 -14.75 -6.38 -1.83
C THR A 98 -13.60 -5.37 -2.02
N PRO A 99 -12.98 -4.85 -0.95
CA PRO A 99 -11.86 -3.91 -1.07
C PRO A 99 -10.66 -4.50 -1.81
N PHE A 100 -10.45 -5.82 -1.73
CA PHE A 100 -9.38 -6.53 -2.45
C PHE A 100 -9.50 -6.43 -3.96
N TRP A 101 -10.74 -6.42 -4.51
CA TRP A 101 -10.96 -6.14 -5.94
C TRP A 101 -10.42 -4.78 -6.34
N PHE A 102 -10.69 -3.73 -5.53
CA PHE A 102 -10.22 -2.38 -5.79
C PHE A 102 -8.70 -2.26 -5.65
N GLU A 103 -8.10 -2.92 -4.66
CA GLU A 103 -6.65 -2.97 -4.50
C GLU A 103 -5.97 -3.53 -5.75
N HIS A 104 -6.40 -4.70 -6.21
CA HIS A 104 -5.83 -5.32 -7.41
C HIS A 104 -6.07 -4.48 -8.66
N TYR A 105 -7.27 -3.91 -8.80
CA TYR A 105 -7.58 -3.06 -9.95
C TYR A 105 -6.71 -1.80 -9.97
N PHE A 106 -6.58 -1.08 -8.85
CA PHE A 106 -5.76 0.13 -8.78
C PHE A 106 -4.27 -0.14 -8.98
N ASN A 107 -3.79 -1.29 -8.55
CA ASN A 107 -2.40 -1.71 -8.73
C ASN A 107 -2.14 -2.34 -10.11
N SER A 108 -3.17 -2.66 -10.90
CA SER A 108 -3.05 -3.19 -12.26
C SER A 108 -2.49 -2.16 -13.24
N PRO A 109 -1.98 -2.57 -14.43
CA PRO A 109 -1.56 -1.64 -15.47
C PRO A 109 -2.64 -0.63 -15.88
N VAL A 110 -3.92 -1.06 -15.89
CA VAL A 110 -5.06 -0.20 -16.25
C VAL A 110 -5.30 0.88 -15.19
N GLY A 111 -5.38 0.49 -13.91
CA GLY A 111 -5.56 1.43 -12.80
C GLY A 111 -4.40 2.40 -12.67
N ARG A 112 -3.17 1.91 -12.81
CA ARG A 112 -1.96 2.74 -12.82
C ARG A 112 -1.97 3.75 -13.96
N GLY A 113 -2.24 3.32 -15.17
CA GLY A 113 -2.32 4.20 -16.36
C GLY A 113 -3.36 5.30 -16.19
N TYR A 114 -4.51 5.01 -15.54
CA TYR A 114 -5.47 6.03 -15.19
C TYR A 114 -4.88 7.08 -14.23
N PHE A 115 -4.26 6.66 -13.12
CA PHE A 115 -3.70 7.60 -12.14
C PHE A 115 -2.51 8.39 -12.68
N GLU A 116 -1.67 7.76 -13.49
CA GLU A 116 -0.57 8.43 -14.20
C GLU A 116 -1.10 9.54 -15.12
N SER A 117 -2.10 9.22 -15.95
CA SER A 117 -2.70 10.20 -16.89
C SER A 117 -3.52 11.29 -16.19
N ALA A 118 -4.20 10.96 -15.10
CA ALA A 118 -4.99 11.90 -14.32
C ALA A 118 -4.15 12.78 -13.39
N SER A 119 -2.90 12.39 -13.08
CA SER A 119 -2.05 13.10 -12.13
C SER A 119 -1.62 14.48 -12.64
N LYS A 120 -1.51 15.43 -11.69
CA LYS A 120 -0.80 16.69 -11.95
C LYS A 120 0.69 16.41 -11.79
N GLN A 121 1.42 16.55 -12.88
CA GLN A 121 2.87 16.34 -12.92
C GLN A 121 3.63 17.65 -12.79
N THR A 122 4.71 17.62 -12.04
CA THR A 122 5.79 18.62 -12.00
C THR A 122 7.10 17.90 -12.35
N THR A 123 8.22 18.62 -12.40
CA THR A 123 9.51 18.05 -12.88
C THR A 123 9.90 16.73 -12.22
N ASN A 124 9.57 16.52 -10.93
CA ASN A 124 9.96 15.30 -10.19
C ASN A 124 8.84 14.68 -9.35
N LEU A 125 7.64 15.26 -9.36
CA LEU A 125 6.53 14.80 -8.52
C LEU A 125 5.25 14.72 -9.33
N ALA A 126 4.49 13.68 -9.05
CA ALA A 126 3.12 13.53 -9.53
C ALA A 126 2.17 13.45 -8.33
N SER A 127 0.98 14.02 -8.48
CA SER A 127 -0.04 13.96 -7.43
C SER A 127 -1.45 13.83 -8.02
N ILE A 128 -2.28 13.09 -7.32
CA ILE A 128 -3.72 12.97 -7.57
C ILE A 128 -4.48 13.54 -6.37
N ASN A 129 -5.71 13.91 -6.58
CA ASN A 129 -6.60 14.36 -5.51
C ASN A 129 -7.79 13.39 -5.34
N MET A 130 -8.55 13.56 -4.26
CA MET A 130 -9.70 12.70 -3.96
C MET A 130 -10.77 12.68 -5.07
N ARG A 131 -10.89 13.77 -5.87
CA ARG A 131 -11.82 13.82 -7.00
C ARG A 131 -11.39 12.85 -8.09
N GLN A 132 -10.11 12.83 -8.42
CA GLN A 132 -9.56 11.90 -9.41
C GLN A 132 -9.70 10.45 -8.95
N VAL A 133 -9.46 10.16 -7.66
CA VAL A 133 -9.71 8.82 -7.11
C VAL A 133 -11.19 8.41 -7.26
N ARG A 134 -12.12 9.30 -6.93
CA ARG A 134 -13.57 9.03 -7.03
C ARG A 134 -14.05 8.90 -8.47
N SER A 135 -13.36 9.50 -9.43
CA SER A 135 -13.71 9.48 -10.85
C SER A 135 -13.03 8.35 -11.63
N CYS A 136 -12.23 7.52 -10.95
CA CYS A 136 -11.60 6.37 -11.61
C CYS A 136 -12.69 5.40 -12.12
N PRO A 137 -12.74 5.10 -13.41
CA PRO A 137 -13.68 4.12 -13.95
C PRO A 137 -13.25 2.72 -13.51
N ILE A 138 -14.08 2.03 -12.74
CA ILE A 138 -13.78 0.70 -12.22
C ILE A 138 -14.90 -0.24 -12.67
N PRO A 139 -14.58 -1.33 -13.40
CA PRO A 139 -15.55 -2.36 -13.69
C PRO A 139 -15.96 -3.06 -12.39
N ILE A 140 -17.26 -3.23 -12.17
CA ILE A 140 -17.80 -3.87 -10.96
C ILE A 140 -18.52 -5.17 -11.38
N PRO A 141 -17.82 -6.30 -11.46
CA PRO A 141 -18.49 -7.58 -11.69
C PRO A 141 -19.30 -7.98 -10.44
N PRO A 142 -20.21 -8.97 -10.54
CA PRO A 142 -20.91 -9.53 -9.39
C PRO A 142 -19.92 -9.98 -8.30
N LEU A 143 -20.32 -9.89 -7.02
CA LEU A 143 -19.42 -10.16 -5.88
C LEU A 143 -18.73 -11.52 -5.94
N ALA A 144 -19.45 -12.55 -6.42
CA ALA A 144 -18.89 -13.88 -6.58
C ALA A 144 -17.70 -13.88 -7.57
N GLU A 145 -17.80 -13.10 -8.66
CA GLU A 145 -16.75 -12.97 -9.65
C GLU A 145 -15.58 -12.12 -9.12
N GLN A 146 -15.85 -11.03 -8.38
CA GLN A 146 -14.80 -10.28 -7.69
C GLN A 146 -13.96 -11.22 -6.80
N ARG A 147 -14.61 -12.03 -5.97
CA ARG A 147 -13.94 -12.99 -5.07
C ARG A 147 -13.15 -14.06 -5.84
N ARG A 148 -13.72 -14.59 -6.93
CA ARG A 148 -13.06 -15.58 -7.77
C ARG A 148 -11.76 -15.02 -8.39
N ILE A 149 -11.82 -13.81 -8.89
CA ILE A 149 -10.65 -13.15 -9.49
C ILE A 149 -9.60 -12.85 -8.41
N VAL A 150 -10.00 -12.28 -7.28
CA VAL A 150 -9.09 -12.00 -6.15
C VAL A 150 -8.37 -13.27 -5.72
N ALA A 151 -9.10 -14.35 -5.44
CA ALA A 151 -8.49 -15.62 -5.04
C ALA A 151 -7.51 -16.17 -6.10
N LYS A 152 -7.82 -15.99 -7.40
CA LYS A 152 -6.91 -16.43 -8.46
C LYS A 152 -5.65 -15.59 -8.53
N VAL A 153 -5.75 -14.26 -8.35
CA VAL A 153 -4.58 -13.37 -8.30
C VAL A 153 -3.70 -13.71 -7.10
N GLU A 154 -4.28 -13.86 -5.91
CA GLU A 154 -3.54 -14.24 -4.70
C GLU A 154 -2.82 -15.59 -4.86
N GLN A 155 -3.48 -16.58 -5.45
CA GLN A 155 -2.85 -17.87 -5.78
C GLN A 155 -1.64 -17.71 -6.71
N LEU A 156 -1.77 -16.90 -7.76
CA LEU A 156 -0.68 -16.67 -8.71
C LEU A 156 0.48 -15.89 -8.06
N MET A 157 0.18 -14.90 -7.23
CA MET A 157 1.21 -14.16 -6.50
C MET A 157 1.99 -15.07 -5.53
N ALA A 158 1.30 -15.94 -4.80
CA ALA A 158 1.97 -16.92 -3.93
C ALA A 158 2.91 -17.86 -4.70
N LEU A 159 2.56 -18.24 -5.94
CA LEU A 159 3.46 -19.02 -6.80
C LEU A 159 4.69 -18.21 -7.23
N VAL A 160 4.53 -16.93 -7.53
CA VAL A 160 5.66 -16.03 -7.87
C VAL A 160 6.60 -15.91 -6.68
N ASP A 161 6.08 -15.65 -5.47
CA ASP A 161 6.88 -15.53 -4.24
C ASP A 161 7.67 -16.82 -3.95
N ALA A 162 7.04 -18.00 -4.17
CA ALA A 162 7.71 -19.28 -4.03
C ALA A 162 8.84 -19.47 -5.06
N LEU A 163 8.61 -19.06 -6.31
CA LEU A 163 9.64 -19.14 -7.37
C LEU A 163 10.81 -18.17 -7.10
N GLU A 164 10.53 -16.96 -6.64
CA GLU A 164 11.57 -16.00 -6.25
C GLU A 164 12.43 -16.54 -5.10
N THR A 165 11.80 -17.16 -4.10
CA THR A 165 12.48 -17.80 -2.98
C THR A 165 13.38 -18.94 -3.45
N GLN A 166 12.89 -19.82 -4.33
CA GLN A 166 13.67 -20.90 -4.92
C GLN A 166 14.86 -20.39 -5.74
N LEU A 167 14.64 -19.34 -6.54
CA LEU A 167 15.68 -18.73 -7.34
C LEU A 167 16.80 -18.12 -6.47
N ALA A 168 16.42 -17.44 -5.39
CA ALA A 168 17.38 -16.88 -4.44
C ALA A 168 18.22 -17.99 -3.77
N ALA A 169 17.58 -19.05 -3.33
CA ALA A 169 18.26 -20.21 -2.74
C ALA A 169 19.20 -20.90 -3.74
N SER A 170 18.76 -21.10 -4.99
CA SER A 170 19.59 -21.69 -6.06
C SER A 170 20.83 -20.85 -6.37
N ARG A 171 20.66 -19.52 -6.45
CA ARG A 171 21.79 -18.59 -6.66
C ARG A 171 22.79 -18.62 -5.51
N ALA A 172 22.31 -18.67 -4.26
CA ALA A 172 23.20 -18.79 -3.10
C ALA A 172 23.96 -20.12 -3.11
N THR A 173 23.31 -21.22 -3.44
CA THR A 173 23.97 -22.53 -3.56
C THR A 173 25.05 -22.54 -4.66
N ALA A 174 24.75 -21.98 -5.83
CA ALA A 174 25.71 -21.88 -6.93
C ALA A 174 26.93 -21.02 -6.55
N ALA A 175 26.70 -19.89 -5.86
CA ALA A 175 27.80 -19.02 -5.39
C ALA A 175 28.69 -19.74 -4.36
N ASN A 176 28.09 -20.45 -3.41
CA ASN A 176 28.84 -21.24 -2.43
C ASN A 176 29.65 -22.38 -3.08
N PHE A 177 29.06 -23.06 -4.06
CA PHE A 177 29.72 -24.11 -4.80
C PHE A 177 30.95 -23.57 -5.58
N LEU A 178 30.80 -22.43 -6.27
CA LEU A 178 31.91 -21.77 -6.96
C LEU A 178 33.03 -21.35 -5.99
N ALA A 179 32.64 -20.77 -4.85
CA ALA A 179 33.61 -20.36 -3.83
C ALA A 179 34.41 -21.59 -3.28
N ALA A 180 33.71 -22.69 -3.04
CA ALA A 180 34.37 -23.93 -2.58
C ALA A 180 35.33 -24.49 -3.62
N LEU A 181 34.96 -24.52 -4.91
CA LEU A 181 35.81 -24.98 -6.00
C LEU A 181 37.08 -24.09 -6.15
N VAL A 182 36.91 -22.77 -6.08
CA VAL A 182 38.03 -21.83 -6.15
C VAL A 182 39.00 -22.04 -4.97
N ALA A 183 38.45 -22.20 -3.74
CA ALA A 183 39.26 -22.46 -2.56
C ALA A 183 40.07 -23.77 -2.68
N GLU A 184 39.45 -24.84 -3.18
CA GLU A 184 40.13 -26.14 -3.39
C GLU A 184 41.27 -26.02 -4.41
N LEU A 185 41.02 -25.36 -5.54
CA LEU A 185 42.04 -25.16 -6.59
C LEU A 185 43.20 -24.27 -6.13
N THR A 186 42.93 -23.27 -5.28
CA THR A 186 43.96 -22.39 -4.76
C THR A 186 44.78 -23.01 -3.60
N THR A 187 44.27 -24.03 -2.96
CA THR A 187 44.99 -24.75 -1.87
C THR A 187 45.92 -25.83 -2.41
N GLN A 188 45.71 -26.26 -3.66
CA GLN A 188 46.55 -27.30 -4.32
C GLN A 188 47.70 -26.69 -5.16
N ALA A 189 47.79 -25.39 -5.26
CA ALA A 189 48.83 -24.65 -5.95
C ALA A 189 49.86 -24.08 -4.95
#